data_6b3f158de6559d8105e726bec8e3afd5
#
_entry.id   6b3f158de6559d8105e726bec8e3afd5
#
_cell.length_a   1.000
_cell.length_b   1.000
_cell.length_c   1.000
_cell.angle_alpha   90.00
_cell.angle_beta   90.00
_cell.angle_gamma   90.00
#
_symmetry.space_group_name_H-M   'P 1'
#
loop_
_entity.id
_entity.type
_entity.pdbx_description
1 polymer ?
#
loop_
_entity_poly.entity_id
_entity_poly.type
_entity_poly.pdbx_seq_one_letter_code
_entity_poly.pdbx_strand_id
1 'polypeptide(L)'
;MADEEVTTTPHDNIEQVDLQVEMQRSYLDYAMSVIVGRALPDVRDGMKPVHRRVVYAMFDGGYRPDKQFSKCSRVVGDVMGQYHPHGDTAIYDTLVRLVQDWNLRYPLVSGQGNFGSPGNDPAAAPRYTECRMAPLAMEMVRDIDEETVDFQDNYDGRTQEPTVLPSRFPNLLVNGSIGIAVGMATNIPPHNLREVAAGAKWSLENPNASQEELLEALLGIIKGPDFPTGATILGRKGINDAYRTGRGSITQRAVVNVEELQGRTCLVVTELPYQVNPDNLAQKIAELVKEGRLTGIADIRDETSGRTGQRLVIVLKRDAVARVVLNNLYRHTQLQENFSANMLALVDGVPRTLSLDGFISNWVSHQIEVIVRRTTFRLKKAEERAHILRAYLKALDALDAVIALIRKSDSADAA
;
A
#
# COMPACT_ATOMS: atom_id res chain seq x y z
N MET A 1 -68.05 -3.36 1.14
CA MET A 1 -66.70 -3.86 0.79
C MET A 1 -66.03 -4.07 2.12
N ALA A 2 -65.75 -5.33 2.43
CA ALA A 2 -65.25 -5.72 3.75
C ALA A 2 -63.74 -5.34 3.86
N ASP A 3 -63.43 -4.64 4.95
CA ASP A 3 -62.03 -4.43 5.37
C ASP A 3 -61.46 -5.79 5.81
N GLU A 4 -60.51 -6.33 5.08
CA GLU A 4 -59.68 -7.44 5.56
C GLU A 4 -58.74 -6.94 6.64
N GLU A 5 -59.10 -7.19 7.92
CA GLU A 5 -58.16 -7.08 9.03
C GLU A 5 -57.01 -8.09 8.83
N VAL A 6 -55.83 -7.58 8.49
CA VAL A 6 -54.59 -8.34 8.53
C VAL A 6 -54.28 -8.66 10.00
N THR A 7 -54.56 -9.90 10.42
CA THR A 7 -54.17 -10.42 11.73
C THR A 7 -52.64 -10.59 11.76
N THR A 8 -51.95 -9.61 12.34
CA THR A 8 -50.53 -9.70 12.67
C THR A 8 -50.33 -10.66 13.82
N THR A 9 -49.48 -11.67 13.63
CA THR A 9 -49.05 -12.57 14.72
C THR A 9 -48.18 -11.79 15.72
N PRO A 10 -48.25 -12.12 17.06
CA PRO A 10 -47.62 -11.33 18.13
C PRO A 10 -46.08 -11.27 18.11
N HIS A 11 -45.41 -11.79 17.10
CA HIS A 11 -43.96 -11.83 16.97
C HIS A 11 -43.41 -11.08 15.74
N ASP A 12 -44.25 -10.50 14.88
CA ASP A 12 -43.81 -9.72 13.74
C ASP A 12 -43.65 -8.24 14.12
N ASN A 13 -42.44 -7.84 14.42
CA ASN A 13 -42.08 -6.42 14.59
C ASN A 13 -41.90 -5.79 13.22
N ILE A 14 -43.00 -5.61 12.47
CA ILE A 14 -42.98 -5.01 11.13
C ILE A 14 -43.07 -3.49 11.28
N GLU A 15 -41.98 -2.81 10.98
CA GLU A 15 -41.92 -1.36 10.91
C GLU A 15 -42.09 -0.91 9.45
N GLN A 16 -43.01 0.00 9.20
CA GLN A 16 -43.17 0.61 7.88
C GLN A 16 -42.08 1.66 7.68
N VAL A 17 -41.19 1.40 6.69
CA VAL A 17 -40.13 2.31 6.31
C VAL A 17 -40.37 2.80 4.89
N ASP A 18 -40.21 4.11 4.67
CA ASP A 18 -40.24 4.69 3.32
C ASP A 18 -39.04 4.16 2.49
N LEU A 19 -39.36 3.55 1.36
CA LEU A 19 -38.35 2.94 0.50
C LEU A 19 -37.26 3.94 0.08
N GLN A 20 -37.64 5.18 -0.19
CA GLN A 20 -36.68 6.22 -0.60
C GLN A 20 -35.71 6.55 0.55
N VAL A 21 -36.23 6.68 1.78
CA VAL A 21 -35.39 6.95 2.96
C VAL A 21 -34.46 5.79 3.25
N GLU A 22 -34.94 4.54 3.18
CA GLU A 22 -34.13 3.35 3.41
C GLU A 22 -33.03 3.19 2.35
N MET A 23 -33.37 3.39 1.08
CA MET A 23 -32.39 3.35 -0.01
C MET A 23 -31.32 4.43 0.15
N GLN A 24 -31.68 5.65 0.52
CA GLN A 24 -30.71 6.72 0.76
C GLN A 24 -29.76 6.39 1.91
N ARG A 25 -30.31 5.91 3.02
CA ARG A 25 -29.53 5.52 4.21
C ARG A 25 -28.58 4.37 3.90
N SER A 26 -29.10 3.27 3.35
CA SER A 26 -28.31 2.09 3.01
C SER A 26 -27.20 2.41 2.00
N TYR A 27 -27.49 3.28 1.01
CA TYR A 27 -26.48 3.70 0.04
C TYR A 27 -25.36 4.57 0.68
N LEU A 28 -25.73 5.47 1.59
CA LEU A 28 -24.75 6.28 2.33
C LEU A 28 -23.87 5.41 3.23
N ASP A 29 -24.47 4.48 3.96
CA ASP A 29 -23.73 3.55 4.83
C ASP A 29 -22.77 2.65 4.01
N TYR A 30 -23.24 2.16 2.87
CA TYR A 30 -22.40 1.43 1.93
C TYR A 30 -21.25 2.29 1.37
N ALA A 31 -21.55 3.52 0.93
CA ALA A 31 -20.55 4.43 0.39
C ALA A 31 -19.49 4.76 1.45
N MET A 32 -19.88 5.06 2.68
CA MET A 32 -18.96 5.32 3.79
C MET A 32 -18.10 4.10 4.10
N SER A 33 -18.69 2.91 4.16
CA SER A 33 -17.95 1.65 4.37
C SER A 33 -16.90 1.41 3.28
N VAL A 34 -17.24 1.67 2.01
CA VAL A 34 -16.28 1.50 0.89
C VAL A 34 -15.19 2.56 0.91
N ILE A 35 -15.53 3.81 1.20
CA ILE A 35 -14.57 4.94 1.21
C ILE A 35 -13.54 4.74 2.34
N VAL A 36 -14.01 4.61 3.58
CA VAL A 36 -13.14 4.57 4.77
C VAL A 36 -12.62 3.15 5.04
N GLY A 37 -13.51 2.16 4.94
CA GLY A 37 -13.24 0.77 5.35
C GLY A 37 -12.61 -0.12 4.27
N ARG A 38 -12.41 0.35 3.01
CA ARG A 38 -11.93 -0.53 1.93
C ARG A 38 -10.96 0.10 0.94
N ALA A 39 -11.36 1.22 0.29
CA ALA A 39 -10.73 1.65 -0.96
C ALA A 39 -9.62 2.68 -0.78
N LEU A 40 -9.72 3.56 0.22
CA LEU A 40 -8.76 4.64 0.40
C LEU A 40 -7.70 4.30 1.45
N PRO A 41 -6.43 4.70 1.21
CA PRO A 41 -5.35 4.56 2.18
C PRO A 41 -5.39 5.66 3.24
N ASP A 42 -4.95 5.36 4.46
CA ASP A 42 -4.65 6.37 5.48
C ASP A 42 -3.36 7.11 5.12
N VAL A 43 -3.33 8.42 5.27
CA VAL A 43 -2.17 9.26 4.92
C VAL A 43 -0.93 8.93 5.76
N ARG A 44 -1.12 8.47 7.00
CA ARG A 44 -0.07 8.21 7.99
C ARG A 44 0.76 6.97 7.66
N ASP A 45 0.10 5.84 7.36
CA ASP A 45 0.78 4.55 7.08
C ASP A 45 0.68 4.11 5.61
N GLY A 46 -0.15 4.77 4.79
CA GLY A 46 -0.34 4.44 3.38
C GLY A 46 -1.07 3.13 3.15
N MET A 47 -1.71 2.57 4.17
CA MET A 47 -2.37 1.28 4.08
C MET A 47 -3.88 1.42 3.95
N LYS A 48 -4.46 0.58 3.10
CA LYS A 48 -5.89 0.24 3.18
C LYS A 48 -6.09 -0.74 4.33
N PRO A 49 -7.30 -0.88 4.89
CA PRO A 49 -7.55 -1.79 6.00
C PRO A 49 -7.07 -3.23 5.75
N VAL A 50 -7.31 -3.79 4.56
CA VAL A 50 -6.84 -5.14 4.22
C VAL A 50 -5.31 -5.26 4.23
N HIS A 51 -4.58 -4.27 3.69
CA HIS A 51 -3.12 -4.27 3.70
C HIS A 51 -2.57 -4.18 5.12
N ARG A 52 -3.15 -3.31 5.95
CA ARG A 52 -2.77 -3.14 7.36
C ARG A 52 -2.97 -4.45 8.13
N ARG A 53 -4.11 -5.11 7.95
CA ARG A 53 -4.43 -6.40 8.58
C ARG A 53 -3.48 -7.51 8.13
N VAL A 54 -3.12 -7.57 6.84
CA VAL A 54 -2.13 -8.56 6.34
C VAL A 54 -0.76 -8.32 6.97
N VAL A 55 -0.25 -7.09 6.96
CA VAL A 55 1.07 -6.78 7.53
C VAL A 55 1.08 -7.02 9.04
N TYR A 56 0.04 -6.61 9.76
CA TYR A 56 -0.07 -6.83 11.20
C TYR A 56 -0.20 -8.31 11.56
N ALA A 57 -1.06 -9.07 10.87
CA ALA A 57 -1.20 -10.51 11.08
C ALA A 57 0.11 -11.27 10.81
N MET A 58 0.88 -10.86 9.81
CA MET A 58 2.19 -11.43 9.54
C MET A 58 3.19 -11.13 10.68
N PHE A 59 3.13 -9.95 11.25
CA PHE A 59 3.97 -9.57 12.39
C PHE A 59 3.57 -10.34 13.65
N ASP A 60 2.28 -10.37 13.98
CA ASP A 60 1.73 -11.06 15.15
C ASP A 60 1.94 -12.58 15.06
N GLY A 61 1.71 -13.18 13.90
CA GLY A 61 1.97 -14.60 13.62
C GLY A 61 3.46 -14.98 13.52
N GLY A 62 4.38 -14.01 13.66
CA GLY A 62 5.82 -14.24 13.67
C GLY A 62 6.43 -14.58 12.31
N TYR A 63 5.81 -14.22 11.19
CA TYR A 63 6.32 -14.42 9.82
C TYR A 63 7.41 -13.41 9.45
N ARG A 64 8.44 -13.31 10.29
CA ARG A 64 9.50 -12.28 10.21
C ARG A 64 10.58 -12.60 9.17
N PRO A 65 11.37 -11.60 8.72
CA PRO A 65 12.41 -11.80 7.70
C PRO A 65 13.51 -12.78 8.06
N ASP A 66 13.79 -12.94 9.35
CA ASP A 66 14.78 -13.87 9.93
C ASP A 66 14.25 -15.30 10.09
N LYS A 67 12.96 -15.53 9.85
CA LYS A 67 12.32 -16.84 9.95
C LYS A 67 12.21 -17.53 8.60
N GLN A 68 11.90 -18.81 8.63
CA GLN A 68 11.63 -19.59 7.42
C GLN A 68 10.37 -19.07 6.70
N PHE A 69 10.29 -19.32 5.40
CA PHE A 69 9.09 -19.06 4.62
C PHE A 69 7.93 -19.96 5.11
N SER A 70 6.74 -19.40 5.10
CA SER A 70 5.51 -20.11 5.44
C SER A 70 4.56 -20.14 4.25
N LYS A 71 3.74 -21.18 4.13
CA LYS A 71 2.73 -21.26 3.07
C LYS A 71 1.79 -20.04 3.11
N CYS A 72 1.55 -19.43 1.95
CA CYS A 72 0.62 -18.31 1.84
C CYS A 72 -0.78 -18.65 2.35
N SER A 73 -1.23 -19.91 2.15
CA SER A 73 -2.50 -20.39 2.68
C SER A 73 -2.63 -20.30 4.19
N ARG A 74 -1.53 -20.47 4.94
CA ARG A 74 -1.52 -20.30 6.39
C ARG A 74 -1.69 -18.83 6.76
N VAL A 75 -0.91 -17.94 6.16
CA VAL A 75 -1.01 -16.50 6.39
C VAL A 75 -2.41 -15.97 6.05
N VAL A 76 -2.98 -16.41 4.92
CA VAL A 76 -4.36 -16.06 4.52
C VAL A 76 -5.37 -16.54 5.56
N GLY A 77 -5.19 -17.77 6.08
CA GLY A 77 -6.06 -18.32 7.13
C GLY A 77 -5.99 -17.50 8.43
N ASP A 78 -4.80 -17.10 8.87
CA ASP A 78 -4.63 -16.28 10.07
C ASP A 78 -5.26 -14.89 9.89
N VAL A 79 -5.07 -14.25 8.73
CA VAL A 79 -5.69 -12.94 8.41
C VAL A 79 -7.22 -13.05 8.41
N MET A 80 -7.76 -14.06 7.73
CA MET A 80 -9.21 -14.26 7.60
C MET A 80 -9.85 -14.58 8.95
N GLY A 81 -9.22 -15.44 9.72
CA GLY A 81 -9.78 -15.92 11.00
C GLY A 81 -9.74 -14.88 12.11
N GLN A 82 -8.74 -13.99 12.12
CA GLN A 82 -8.53 -13.08 13.25
C GLN A 82 -8.89 -11.62 12.93
N TYR A 83 -8.69 -11.13 11.69
CA TYR A 83 -8.73 -9.71 11.41
C TYR A 83 -9.67 -9.31 10.26
N HIS A 84 -9.79 -10.15 9.21
CA HIS A 84 -10.46 -9.72 7.98
C HIS A 84 -11.51 -10.73 7.50
N PRO A 85 -12.80 -10.59 7.92
CA PRO A 85 -13.86 -11.56 7.66
C PRO A 85 -14.39 -11.47 6.22
N HIS A 86 -13.51 -11.69 5.26
CA HIS A 86 -13.83 -11.67 3.82
C HIS A 86 -13.21 -12.91 3.13
N GLY A 87 -13.57 -13.12 1.87
CA GLY A 87 -13.10 -14.29 1.11
C GLY A 87 -11.57 -14.39 1.02
N ASP A 88 -11.06 -15.61 1.13
CA ASP A 88 -9.65 -15.97 1.07
C ASP A 88 -8.96 -15.49 -0.22
N THR A 89 -9.66 -15.51 -1.34
CA THR A 89 -9.16 -15.04 -2.64
C THR A 89 -8.77 -13.56 -2.58
N ALA A 90 -9.60 -12.70 -2.00
CA ALA A 90 -9.31 -11.27 -1.89
C ALA A 90 -8.08 -10.99 -1.00
N ILE A 91 -7.94 -11.75 0.08
CA ILE A 91 -6.78 -11.67 0.98
C ILE A 91 -5.52 -12.16 0.27
N TYR A 92 -5.61 -13.29 -0.45
CA TYR A 92 -4.48 -13.84 -1.19
C TYR A 92 -4.03 -12.92 -2.32
N ASP A 93 -4.95 -12.35 -3.11
CA ASP A 93 -4.63 -11.39 -4.17
C ASP A 93 -3.94 -10.14 -3.61
N THR A 94 -4.35 -9.70 -2.42
CA THR A 94 -3.68 -8.60 -1.71
C THR A 94 -2.25 -8.99 -1.31
N LEU A 95 -2.08 -10.18 -0.73
CA LEU A 95 -0.76 -10.70 -0.35
C LEU A 95 0.16 -10.83 -1.58
N VAL A 96 -0.37 -11.36 -2.70
CA VAL A 96 0.36 -11.47 -3.97
C VAL A 96 0.86 -10.12 -4.44
N ARG A 97 0.01 -9.08 -4.43
CA ARG A 97 0.40 -7.72 -4.83
C ARG A 97 1.48 -7.12 -3.94
N LEU A 98 1.52 -7.45 -2.65
CA LEU A 98 2.56 -7.01 -1.72
C LEU A 98 3.92 -7.68 -1.97
N VAL A 99 3.97 -8.78 -2.73
CA VAL A 99 5.19 -9.49 -3.16
C VAL A 99 5.73 -8.97 -4.48
N GLN A 100 4.86 -8.55 -5.40
CA GLN A 100 5.20 -8.25 -6.79
C GLN A 100 5.99 -6.95 -6.92
N ASP A 101 7.23 -7.02 -7.43
CA ASP A 101 8.14 -5.90 -7.59
C ASP A 101 7.80 -4.97 -8.76
N TRP A 102 6.91 -5.40 -9.67
CA TRP A 102 6.34 -4.55 -10.71
C TRP A 102 5.08 -3.79 -10.27
N ASN A 103 4.47 -4.17 -9.15
CA ASN A 103 3.33 -3.47 -8.53
C ASN A 103 3.77 -2.49 -7.45
N LEU A 104 4.68 -2.91 -6.56
CA LEU A 104 5.21 -2.08 -5.49
C LEU A 104 6.65 -1.69 -5.77
N ARG A 105 6.96 -0.41 -5.65
CA ARG A 105 8.35 0.08 -5.78
C ARG A 105 9.28 -0.55 -4.72
N TYR A 106 8.74 -0.77 -3.52
CA TYR A 106 9.41 -1.43 -2.40
C TYR A 106 8.48 -2.49 -1.81
N PRO A 107 8.57 -3.76 -2.25
CA PRO A 107 7.74 -4.84 -1.74
C PRO A 107 7.82 -5.01 -0.23
N LEU A 108 6.67 -5.25 0.40
CA LEU A 108 6.57 -5.44 1.85
C LEU A 108 6.55 -6.90 2.26
N VAL A 109 6.37 -7.80 1.30
CA VAL A 109 6.39 -9.24 1.51
C VAL A 109 7.42 -9.86 0.59
N SER A 110 8.25 -10.74 1.15
CA SER A 110 9.16 -11.60 0.39
C SER A 110 8.44 -12.89 0.05
N GLY A 111 8.40 -13.26 -1.23
CA GLY A 111 7.75 -14.45 -1.72
C GLY A 111 8.73 -15.50 -2.23
N GLN A 112 8.31 -16.76 -2.20
CA GLN A 112 8.98 -17.90 -2.82
C GLN A 112 7.96 -18.73 -3.59
N GLY A 113 8.23 -18.94 -4.89
CA GLY A 113 7.31 -19.60 -5.80
C GLY A 113 6.82 -18.68 -6.92
N ASN A 114 5.74 -19.07 -7.57
CA ASN A 114 5.16 -18.30 -8.68
C ASN A 114 4.08 -17.33 -8.17
N PHE A 115 4.40 -16.04 -8.19
CA PHE A 115 3.47 -14.95 -7.85
C PHE A 115 2.92 -14.22 -9.09
N GLY A 116 2.92 -14.86 -10.25
CA GLY A 116 2.44 -14.31 -11.51
C GLY A 116 3.53 -13.59 -12.30
N SER A 117 3.10 -12.90 -13.35
CA SER A 117 3.95 -12.06 -14.21
C SER A 117 3.31 -10.68 -14.39
N PRO A 118 4.03 -9.68 -14.96
CA PRO A 118 3.44 -8.43 -15.40
C PRO A 118 2.36 -8.61 -16.51
N GLY A 119 2.40 -9.75 -17.19
CA GLY A 119 1.43 -10.17 -18.20
C GLY A 119 0.15 -10.77 -17.62
N ASN A 120 -0.40 -11.78 -18.30
CA ASN A 120 -1.65 -12.43 -17.93
C ASN A 120 -1.48 -13.69 -17.06
N ASP A 121 -0.25 -14.08 -16.71
CA ASP A 121 -0.02 -15.25 -15.87
C ASP A 121 -0.45 -14.96 -14.43
N PRO A 122 -1.41 -15.72 -13.89
CA PRO A 122 -1.83 -15.56 -12.51
C PRO A 122 -0.80 -16.15 -11.53
N ALA A 123 -0.88 -15.73 -10.28
CA ALA A 123 -0.15 -16.40 -9.21
C ALA A 123 -0.61 -17.86 -9.04
N ALA A 124 0.30 -18.74 -8.65
CA ALA A 124 -0.05 -20.11 -8.28
C ALA A 124 -0.94 -20.13 -7.02
N ALA A 125 -1.69 -21.20 -6.82
CA ALA A 125 -2.57 -21.34 -5.67
C ALA A 125 -1.80 -21.19 -4.34
N PRO A 126 -2.41 -20.62 -3.27
CA PRO A 126 -1.75 -20.27 -2.02
C PRO A 126 -1.12 -21.44 -1.26
N ARG A 127 -1.51 -22.67 -1.58
CA ARG A 127 -0.91 -23.90 -1.03
C ARG A 127 0.48 -24.20 -1.59
N TYR A 128 0.85 -23.62 -2.75
CA TYR A 128 2.17 -23.80 -3.39
C TYR A 128 3.13 -22.68 -3.05
N THR A 129 2.65 -21.44 -3.03
CA THR A 129 3.47 -20.25 -2.75
C THR A 129 3.78 -20.11 -1.26
N GLU A 130 4.92 -19.53 -0.96
CA GLU A 130 5.38 -19.26 0.40
C GLU A 130 5.77 -17.80 0.55
N CYS A 131 5.60 -17.25 1.75
CA CYS A 131 5.89 -15.86 2.02
C CYS A 131 6.42 -15.65 3.45
N ARG A 132 7.03 -14.49 3.64
CA ARG A 132 7.39 -13.89 4.93
C ARG A 132 7.47 -12.37 4.76
N MET A 133 7.50 -11.63 5.85
CA MET A 133 7.69 -10.18 5.79
C MET A 133 9.02 -9.83 5.12
N ALA A 134 9.05 -8.78 4.31
CA ALA A 134 10.29 -8.18 3.84
C ALA A 134 10.95 -7.36 4.97
N PRO A 135 12.27 -7.15 4.96
CA PRO A 135 12.94 -6.34 5.99
C PRO A 135 12.32 -4.93 6.15
N LEU A 136 11.92 -4.30 5.06
CA LEU A 136 11.30 -2.97 5.10
C LEU A 136 9.93 -2.99 5.79
N ALA A 137 9.15 -4.09 5.68
CA ALA A 137 7.86 -4.20 6.36
C ALA A 137 8.00 -4.20 7.89
N MET A 138 9.15 -4.60 8.44
CA MET A 138 9.40 -4.49 9.88
C MET A 138 9.45 -3.04 10.36
N GLU A 139 9.84 -2.10 9.48
CA GLU A 139 9.83 -0.67 9.81
C GLU A 139 8.40 -0.08 9.81
N MET A 140 7.42 -0.76 9.19
CA MET A 140 6.01 -0.39 9.28
C MET A 140 5.42 -0.65 10.67
N VAL A 141 5.84 -1.73 11.32
CA VAL A 141 5.30 -2.23 12.61
C VAL A 141 6.26 -2.04 13.78
N ARG A 142 7.39 -1.39 13.56
CA ARG A 142 8.43 -1.23 14.59
C ARG A 142 7.90 -0.46 15.80
N ASP A 143 8.21 -0.97 16.98
CA ASP A 143 7.79 -0.41 18.27
C ASP A 143 6.24 -0.39 18.47
N ILE A 144 5.46 -1.21 17.73
CA ILE A 144 3.99 -1.25 17.82
C ILE A 144 3.52 -1.74 19.19
N ASP A 145 4.32 -2.59 19.85
CA ASP A 145 4.05 -3.13 21.20
C ASP A 145 4.33 -2.11 22.32
N GLU A 146 4.77 -0.90 21.99
CA GLU A 146 5.12 0.16 22.93
C GLU A 146 4.06 1.28 23.00
N GLU A 147 2.80 0.95 22.81
CA GLU A 147 1.63 1.86 22.83
C GLU A 147 1.76 3.05 21.86
N THR A 148 2.47 2.86 20.75
CA THR A 148 2.77 3.91 19.77
C THR A 148 1.58 4.33 18.92
N VAL A 149 0.60 3.44 18.76
CA VAL A 149 -0.64 3.65 18.00
C VAL A 149 -1.84 3.11 18.77
N ASP A 150 -3.04 3.52 18.39
CA ASP A 150 -4.27 3.02 19.00
C ASP A 150 -4.67 1.68 18.40
N PHE A 151 -5.27 0.85 19.25
CA PHE A 151 -5.85 -0.44 18.89
C PHE A 151 -7.37 -0.37 19.04
N GLN A 152 -8.06 -1.13 18.24
CA GLN A 152 -9.51 -1.33 18.30
C GLN A 152 -9.82 -2.82 18.31
N ASP A 153 -11.01 -3.17 18.79
CA ASP A 153 -11.46 -4.56 18.70
C ASP A 153 -11.61 -4.99 17.25
N ASN A 154 -11.25 -6.25 16.97
CA ASN A 154 -11.49 -6.87 15.67
C ASN A 154 -13.00 -7.06 15.44
N TYR A 155 -13.38 -7.67 14.30
CA TYR A 155 -14.76 -7.86 13.89
C TYR A 155 -15.63 -8.70 14.88
N ASP A 156 -15.03 -9.55 15.72
CA ASP A 156 -15.75 -10.40 16.70
C ASP A 156 -15.43 -10.06 18.17
N GLY A 157 -14.64 -9.02 18.44
CA GLY A 157 -14.27 -8.56 19.76
C GLY A 157 -13.35 -9.50 20.55
N ARG A 158 -12.74 -10.50 19.91
CA ARG A 158 -11.85 -11.48 20.59
C ARG A 158 -10.40 -11.09 20.62
N THR A 159 -9.96 -10.27 19.69
CA THR A 159 -8.60 -9.76 19.61
C THR A 159 -8.63 -8.30 19.18
N GLN A 160 -7.48 -7.63 19.21
CA GLN A 160 -7.37 -6.23 18.81
C GLN A 160 -6.51 -6.09 17.57
N GLU A 161 -6.85 -5.09 16.76
CA GLU A 161 -6.08 -4.71 15.57
C GLU A 161 -5.68 -3.23 15.66
N PRO A 162 -4.52 -2.83 15.09
CA PRO A 162 -4.10 -1.44 15.09
C PRO A 162 -4.97 -0.62 14.14
N THR A 163 -5.36 0.57 14.56
CA THR A 163 -6.10 1.53 13.72
C THR A 163 -5.24 2.10 12.60
N VAL A 164 -3.92 2.22 12.88
CA VAL A 164 -2.88 2.69 11.96
C VAL A 164 -1.55 2.02 12.35
N LEU A 165 -0.60 1.87 11.42
CA LEU A 165 0.74 1.37 11.74
C LEU A 165 1.69 2.53 12.08
N PRO A 166 2.73 2.29 12.93
CA PRO A 166 3.76 3.30 13.25
C PRO A 166 4.47 3.84 12.01
N SER A 167 4.69 3.02 10.99
CA SER A 167 5.18 3.37 9.65
C SER A 167 6.36 4.35 9.64
N ARG A 168 7.57 3.87 9.98
CA ARG A 168 8.79 4.70 10.12
C ARG A 168 9.32 5.30 8.82
N PHE A 169 8.67 5.03 7.70
CA PHE A 169 8.90 5.68 6.42
C PHE A 169 7.55 6.05 5.77
N PRO A 170 7.49 7.09 4.94
CA PRO A 170 6.24 7.58 4.34
C PRO A 170 5.77 6.64 3.22
N ASN A 171 5.24 5.46 3.61
CA ASN A 171 4.88 4.37 2.71
C ASN A 171 3.90 4.80 1.61
N LEU A 172 2.96 5.70 1.91
CA LEU A 172 1.99 6.15 0.91
C LEU A 172 2.65 6.83 -0.30
N LEU A 173 3.65 7.66 -0.08
CA LEU A 173 4.42 8.28 -1.18
C LEU A 173 5.38 7.28 -1.83
N VAL A 174 6.01 6.42 -1.02
CA VAL A 174 7.07 5.51 -1.48
C VAL A 174 6.50 4.41 -2.38
N ASN A 175 5.40 3.79 -2.00
CA ASN A 175 4.77 2.70 -2.75
C ASN A 175 3.54 3.15 -3.56
N GLY A 176 3.00 4.32 -3.27
CA GLY A 176 1.76 4.77 -3.90
C GLY A 176 0.54 3.99 -3.42
N SER A 177 -0.61 4.30 -4.01
CA SER A 177 -1.86 3.55 -3.78
C SER A 177 -2.84 3.80 -4.90
N ILE A 178 -3.60 2.77 -5.27
CA ILE A 178 -4.67 2.86 -6.25
C ILE A 178 -5.93 2.28 -5.64
N GLY A 179 -7.04 3.00 -5.74
CA GLY A 179 -8.31 2.53 -5.20
C GLY A 179 -9.49 3.22 -5.85
N ILE A 180 -10.58 2.47 -6.01
CA ILE A 180 -11.85 2.96 -6.55
C ILE A 180 -12.88 2.85 -5.46
N ALA A 181 -13.40 3.99 -5.01
CA ALA A 181 -14.47 4.10 -4.03
C ALA A 181 -15.77 4.57 -4.69
N VAL A 182 -16.80 4.78 -3.91
CA VAL A 182 -18.06 5.33 -4.39
C VAL A 182 -17.90 6.85 -4.59
N GLY A 183 -18.06 7.32 -5.82
CA GLY A 183 -17.96 8.73 -6.17
C GLY A 183 -16.56 9.33 -6.20
N MET A 184 -15.51 8.56 -5.85
CA MET A 184 -14.13 9.03 -5.85
C MET A 184 -13.13 7.88 -6.09
N ALA A 185 -11.94 8.23 -6.55
CA ALA A 185 -10.85 7.28 -6.76
C ALA A 185 -9.53 7.88 -6.29
N THR A 186 -8.60 7.04 -5.85
CA THR A 186 -7.21 7.45 -5.57
C THR A 186 -6.28 6.78 -6.55
N ASN A 187 -5.25 7.53 -6.99
CA ASN A 187 -4.19 7.03 -7.84
C ASN A 187 -2.91 7.81 -7.52
N ILE A 188 -2.19 7.36 -6.49
CA ILE A 188 -0.99 7.99 -5.98
C ILE A 188 0.22 7.27 -6.58
N PRO A 189 1.12 7.97 -7.32
CA PRO A 189 2.30 7.35 -7.89
C PRO A 189 3.34 7.01 -6.82
N PRO A 190 4.15 5.96 -7.03
CA PRO A 190 5.27 5.64 -6.16
C PRO A 190 6.45 6.61 -6.36
N HIS A 191 7.31 6.75 -5.33
CA HIS A 191 8.44 7.67 -5.33
C HIS A 191 9.71 7.01 -4.76
N ASN A 192 10.85 7.59 -5.06
CA ASN A 192 12.14 7.14 -4.54
C ASN A 192 12.25 7.41 -3.04
N LEU A 193 12.52 6.35 -2.25
CA LEU A 193 12.59 6.44 -0.79
C LEU A 193 13.63 7.46 -0.30
N ARG A 194 14.78 7.58 -0.99
CA ARG A 194 15.84 8.54 -0.59
C ARG A 194 15.40 9.98 -0.80
N GLU A 195 14.71 10.26 -1.91
CA GLU A 195 14.18 11.60 -2.20
C GLU A 195 13.08 11.97 -1.20
N VAL A 196 12.15 11.05 -0.92
CA VAL A 196 11.08 11.30 0.06
C VAL A 196 11.63 11.47 1.47
N ALA A 197 12.62 10.66 1.87
CA ALA A 197 13.30 10.81 3.16
C ALA A 197 14.07 12.15 3.26
N ALA A 198 14.70 12.59 2.17
CA ALA A 198 15.36 13.90 2.13
C ALA A 198 14.34 15.05 2.24
N GLY A 199 13.16 14.92 1.62
CA GLY A 199 12.06 15.88 1.76
C GLY A 199 11.53 15.95 3.20
N ALA A 200 11.31 14.81 3.83
CA ALA A 200 10.89 14.73 5.23
C ALA A 200 11.95 15.33 6.18
N LYS A 201 13.24 15.06 5.92
CA LYS A 201 14.34 15.65 6.67
C LYS A 201 14.34 17.18 6.54
N TRP A 202 14.16 17.72 5.34
CA TRP A 202 14.08 19.17 5.13
C TRP A 202 12.94 19.80 5.94
N SER A 203 11.76 19.15 5.96
CA SER A 203 10.60 19.59 6.75
C SER A 203 10.92 19.67 8.25
N LEU A 204 11.63 18.66 8.78
CA LEU A 204 12.05 18.65 10.20
C LEU A 204 13.12 19.71 10.53
N GLU A 205 14.03 19.99 9.59
CA GLU A 205 15.07 21.01 9.75
C GLU A 205 14.52 22.44 9.62
N ASN A 206 13.34 22.62 9.02
CA ASN A 206 12.70 23.91 8.79
C ASN A 206 11.25 23.94 9.37
N PRO A 207 11.08 23.78 10.69
CA PRO A 207 9.75 23.62 11.30
C PRO A 207 8.86 24.87 11.20
N ASN A 208 9.44 26.04 10.94
CA ASN A 208 8.73 27.30 10.78
C ASN A 208 8.48 27.70 9.32
N ALA A 209 8.87 26.85 8.36
CA ALA A 209 8.61 27.12 6.95
C ALA A 209 7.10 27.10 6.66
N SER A 210 6.65 28.01 5.82
CA SER A 210 5.28 28.01 5.31
C SER A 210 5.03 26.77 4.42
N GLN A 211 3.77 26.44 4.20
CA GLN A 211 3.41 25.33 3.30
C GLN A 211 3.94 25.55 1.89
N GLU A 212 3.95 26.80 1.43
CA GLU A 212 4.45 27.13 0.09
C GLU A 212 5.99 26.94 0.00
N GLU A 213 6.74 27.38 1.02
CA GLU A 213 8.19 27.17 1.09
C GLU A 213 8.53 25.66 1.16
N LEU A 214 7.77 24.89 1.94
CA LEU A 214 7.94 23.44 2.00
C LEU A 214 7.67 22.82 0.63
N LEU A 215 6.57 23.18 -0.03
CA LEU A 215 6.21 22.64 -1.34
C LEU A 215 7.29 22.93 -2.39
N GLU A 216 7.81 24.18 -2.45
CA GLU A 216 8.88 24.55 -3.40
C GLU A 216 10.18 23.78 -3.11
N ALA A 217 10.55 23.60 -1.85
CA ALA A 217 11.69 22.78 -1.49
C ALA A 217 11.50 21.32 -1.92
N LEU A 218 10.31 20.74 -1.67
CA LEU A 218 9.98 19.37 -2.05
C LEU A 218 10.01 19.15 -3.56
N LEU A 219 9.53 20.12 -4.36
CA LEU A 219 9.62 20.08 -5.83
C LEU A 219 11.06 20.06 -6.35
N GLY A 220 11.99 20.63 -5.58
CA GLY A 220 13.43 20.56 -5.87
C GLY A 220 14.08 19.24 -5.47
N ILE A 221 13.60 18.60 -4.39
CA ILE A 221 14.13 17.37 -3.81
C ILE A 221 13.52 16.13 -4.46
N ILE A 222 12.19 16.04 -4.51
CA ILE A 222 11.44 14.91 -5.09
C ILE A 222 11.13 15.27 -6.54
N LYS A 223 11.98 14.78 -7.44
CA LYS A 223 11.97 15.22 -8.84
C LYS A 223 10.80 14.68 -9.66
N GLY A 224 10.18 13.61 -9.22
CA GLY A 224 9.07 12.95 -9.90
C GLY A 224 8.79 11.55 -9.34
N PRO A 225 7.74 10.88 -9.84
CA PRO A 225 7.48 9.48 -9.54
C PRO A 225 8.65 8.57 -9.93
N ASP A 226 8.83 7.49 -9.17
CA ASP A 226 9.80 6.43 -9.40
C ASP A 226 9.05 5.11 -9.64
N PHE A 227 8.64 4.89 -10.89
CA PHE A 227 7.83 3.73 -11.26
C PHE A 227 8.65 2.44 -11.27
N PRO A 228 8.15 1.33 -10.70
CA PRO A 228 8.88 0.08 -10.60
C PRO A 228 9.18 -0.58 -11.96
N THR A 229 8.39 -0.28 -12.99
CA THR A 229 8.58 -0.81 -14.35
C THR A 229 9.48 0.06 -15.23
N GLY A 230 10.08 1.12 -14.69
CA GLY A 230 10.92 2.05 -15.41
C GLY A 230 10.13 2.99 -16.33
N ALA A 231 10.46 3.00 -17.60
CA ALA A 231 9.96 3.92 -18.63
C ALA A 231 10.46 5.37 -18.49
N THR A 232 10.22 6.17 -19.50
CA THR A 232 10.62 7.58 -19.53
C THR A 232 9.43 8.49 -19.27
N ILE A 233 9.55 9.39 -18.31
CA ILE A 233 8.53 10.42 -18.06
C ILE A 233 8.78 11.60 -19.02
N LEU A 234 7.73 12.05 -19.71
CA LEU A 234 7.81 13.14 -20.67
C LEU A 234 7.33 14.46 -20.08
N GLY A 235 8.27 15.37 -19.87
CA GLY A 235 7.99 16.71 -19.35
C GLY A 235 7.72 16.71 -17.84
N ARG A 236 7.63 17.93 -17.26
CA ARG A 236 7.43 18.13 -15.82
C ARG A 236 6.08 18.74 -15.45
N LYS A 237 5.30 19.16 -16.43
CA LYS A 237 4.03 19.85 -16.17
C LYS A 237 3.08 18.99 -15.34
N GLY A 238 2.83 17.74 -15.77
CA GLY A 238 1.93 16.84 -15.06
C GLY A 238 2.41 16.49 -13.66
N ILE A 239 3.73 16.40 -13.43
CA ILE A 239 4.33 16.23 -12.09
C ILE A 239 4.05 17.45 -11.22
N ASN A 240 4.36 18.65 -11.72
CA ASN A 240 4.14 19.88 -10.98
C ASN A 240 2.65 20.09 -10.65
N ASP A 241 1.76 19.82 -11.59
CA ASP A 241 0.32 19.90 -11.37
C ASP A 241 -0.12 18.92 -10.27
N ALA A 242 0.35 17.65 -10.32
CA ALA A 242 0.05 16.64 -9.31
C ALA A 242 0.57 17.03 -7.92
N TYR A 243 1.79 17.52 -7.82
CA TYR A 243 2.41 17.85 -6.54
C TYR A 243 1.84 19.12 -5.90
N ARG A 244 1.40 20.09 -6.70
CA ARG A 244 0.79 21.33 -6.21
C ARG A 244 -0.70 21.18 -5.88
N THR A 245 -1.43 20.44 -6.69
CA THR A 245 -2.90 20.40 -6.60
C THR A 245 -3.46 19.05 -6.18
N GLY A 246 -2.60 18.03 -6.09
CA GLY A 246 -3.00 16.64 -5.88
C GLY A 246 -3.57 15.97 -7.14
N ARG A 247 -3.60 16.66 -8.30
CA ARG A 247 -4.09 16.11 -9.57
C ARG A 247 -3.18 16.49 -10.74
N GLY A 248 -2.84 15.50 -11.57
CA GLY A 248 -1.98 15.75 -12.72
C GLY A 248 -1.95 14.56 -13.68
N SER A 249 -1.59 14.83 -14.93
CA SER A 249 -1.43 13.82 -15.97
C SER A 249 0.05 13.69 -16.31
N ILE A 250 0.64 12.56 -15.93
CA ILE A 250 2.08 12.27 -16.08
C ILE A 250 2.25 11.32 -17.25
N THR A 251 2.79 11.81 -18.36
CA THR A 251 2.99 11.01 -19.56
C THR A 251 4.21 10.13 -19.42
N GLN A 252 4.03 8.82 -19.57
CA GLN A 252 5.07 7.81 -19.58
C GLN A 252 5.25 7.27 -21.01
N ARG A 253 6.47 6.93 -21.35
CA ARG A 253 6.81 6.34 -22.64
C ARG A 253 7.74 5.17 -22.44
N ALA A 254 7.43 4.03 -23.07
CA ALA A 254 8.25 2.82 -23.08
C ALA A 254 9.68 3.12 -23.57
N VAL A 255 10.65 2.40 -23.03
CA VAL A 255 12.02 2.38 -23.55
C VAL A 255 12.09 1.34 -24.67
N VAL A 256 12.42 1.81 -25.87
CA VAL A 256 12.45 0.97 -27.08
C VAL A 256 13.78 1.15 -27.78
N ASN A 257 14.50 0.04 -27.97
CA ASN A 257 15.75 -0.03 -28.70
C ASN A 257 15.51 -0.56 -30.12
N VAL A 258 16.27 -0.05 -31.08
CA VAL A 258 16.29 -0.59 -32.43
C VAL A 258 17.42 -1.57 -32.53
N GLU A 259 17.12 -2.86 -32.74
CA GLU A 259 18.10 -3.95 -32.86
C GLU A 259 17.95 -4.63 -34.21
N GLU A 260 19.01 -5.23 -34.69
CA GLU A 260 18.98 -6.12 -35.86
C GLU A 260 19.03 -7.57 -35.37
N LEU A 261 17.95 -8.31 -35.58
CA LEU A 261 17.81 -9.71 -35.17
C LEU A 261 17.56 -10.58 -36.41
N GLN A 262 18.46 -11.53 -36.67
CA GLN A 262 18.36 -12.47 -37.82
C GLN A 262 18.17 -11.74 -39.16
N GLY A 263 18.89 -10.62 -39.37
CA GLY A 263 18.84 -9.82 -40.60
C GLY A 263 17.55 -9.04 -40.81
N ARG A 264 16.81 -8.79 -39.72
CA ARG A 264 15.62 -7.94 -39.72
C ARG A 264 15.74 -6.85 -38.63
N THR A 265 15.30 -5.66 -38.97
CA THR A 265 15.18 -4.60 -37.99
C THR A 265 14.01 -4.88 -37.05
N CYS A 266 14.26 -4.80 -35.75
CA CYS A 266 13.30 -5.03 -34.69
C CYS A 266 13.25 -3.83 -33.75
N LEU A 267 12.07 -3.55 -33.19
CA LEU A 267 11.88 -2.67 -32.05
C LEU A 267 11.80 -3.55 -30.82
N VAL A 268 12.74 -3.39 -29.91
CA VAL A 268 12.83 -4.17 -28.68
C VAL A 268 12.42 -3.28 -27.51
N VAL A 269 11.29 -3.61 -26.90
CA VAL A 269 10.75 -2.89 -25.74
C VAL A 269 11.32 -3.52 -24.48
N THR A 270 12.10 -2.75 -23.73
CA THR A 270 12.77 -3.19 -22.50
C THR A 270 12.13 -2.65 -21.23
N GLU A 271 11.37 -1.56 -21.32
CA GLU A 271 10.62 -0.99 -20.20
C GLU A 271 9.25 -0.52 -20.70
N LEU A 272 8.22 -0.75 -19.90
CA LEU A 272 6.84 -0.37 -20.19
C LEU A 272 6.34 0.68 -19.21
N PRO A 273 5.39 1.56 -19.61
CA PRO A 273 4.71 2.43 -18.68
C PRO A 273 4.08 1.63 -17.54
N TYR A 274 4.08 2.21 -16.35
CA TYR A 274 3.56 1.56 -15.15
C TYR A 274 2.09 1.14 -15.34
N GLN A 275 1.76 -0.08 -14.91
CA GLN A 275 0.43 -0.71 -15.04
C GLN A 275 0.04 -1.13 -16.47
N VAL A 276 0.92 -1.04 -17.43
CA VAL A 276 0.66 -1.59 -18.77
C VAL A 276 0.97 -3.08 -18.78
N ASN A 277 -0.04 -3.86 -19.16
CA ASN A 277 0.10 -5.30 -19.33
C ASN A 277 0.72 -5.61 -20.70
N PRO A 278 1.86 -6.30 -20.78
CA PRO A 278 2.58 -6.58 -22.04
C PRO A 278 1.79 -7.48 -23.01
N ASP A 279 1.03 -8.46 -22.51
CA ASP A 279 0.24 -9.37 -23.36
C ASP A 279 -0.92 -8.64 -24.02
N ASN A 280 -1.66 -7.84 -23.22
CA ASN A 280 -2.75 -7.02 -23.74
C ASN A 280 -2.24 -5.97 -24.75
N LEU A 281 -1.05 -5.42 -24.50
CA LEU A 281 -0.38 -4.51 -25.43
C LEU A 281 -0.03 -5.23 -26.75
N ALA A 282 0.57 -6.42 -26.68
CA ALA A 282 0.92 -7.20 -27.85
C ALA A 282 -0.33 -7.56 -28.68
N GLN A 283 -1.42 -7.99 -28.01
CA GLN A 283 -2.70 -8.26 -28.66
C GLN A 283 -3.25 -6.97 -29.34
N LYS A 284 -3.22 -5.84 -28.65
CA LYS A 284 -3.70 -4.58 -29.22
C LYS A 284 -2.90 -4.14 -30.43
N ILE A 285 -1.57 -4.32 -30.42
CA ILE A 285 -0.73 -4.04 -31.61
C ILE A 285 -1.13 -4.95 -32.76
N ALA A 286 -1.31 -6.26 -32.52
CA ALA A 286 -1.72 -7.23 -33.55
C ALA A 286 -3.09 -6.89 -34.16
N GLU A 287 -4.07 -6.48 -33.34
CA GLU A 287 -5.38 -6.00 -33.80
C GLU A 287 -5.25 -4.79 -34.72
N LEU A 288 -4.47 -3.77 -34.33
CA LEU A 288 -4.26 -2.55 -35.11
C LEU A 288 -3.53 -2.82 -36.42
N VAL A 289 -2.64 -3.81 -36.46
CA VAL A 289 -1.97 -4.26 -37.70
C VAL A 289 -2.99 -4.95 -38.62
N LYS A 290 -3.87 -5.80 -38.09
CA LYS A 290 -4.93 -6.49 -38.84
C LYS A 290 -5.96 -5.50 -39.39
N GLU A 291 -6.29 -4.45 -38.64
CA GLU A 291 -7.18 -3.36 -39.07
C GLU A 291 -6.51 -2.41 -40.10
N GLY A 292 -5.23 -2.57 -40.39
CA GLY A 292 -4.47 -1.69 -41.28
C GLY A 292 -4.13 -0.30 -40.70
N ARG A 293 -4.38 -0.07 -39.42
CA ARG A 293 -4.07 1.19 -38.73
C ARG A 293 -2.59 1.33 -38.36
N LEU A 294 -1.92 0.19 -38.15
CA LEU A 294 -0.47 0.10 -38.00
C LEU A 294 0.10 -0.70 -39.18
N THR A 295 1.07 -0.11 -39.87
CA THR A 295 1.77 -0.73 -41.01
C THR A 295 3.24 -0.93 -40.70
N GLY A 296 3.92 -1.77 -41.45
CA GLY A 296 5.36 -1.97 -41.31
C GLY A 296 5.77 -3.00 -40.23
N ILE A 297 4.83 -3.63 -39.54
CA ILE A 297 5.06 -4.70 -38.56
C ILE A 297 4.85 -6.05 -39.25
N ALA A 298 5.80 -6.99 -39.05
CA ALA A 298 5.76 -8.34 -39.58
C ALA A 298 5.37 -9.37 -38.54
N ASP A 299 5.87 -9.24 -37.30
CA ASP A 299 5.69 -10.20 -36.23
C ASP A 299 5.86 -9.55 -34.86
N ILE A 300 5.31 -10.14 -33.81
CA ILE A 300 5.46 -9.72 -32.43
C ILE A 300 5.79 -10.96 -31.59
N ARG A 301 6.84 -10.86 -30.77
CA ARG A 301 7.28 -11.95 -29.88
C ARG A 301 7.50 -11.43 -28.48
N ASP A 302 7.02 -12.17 -27.51
CA ASP A 302 7.41 -11.95 -26.11
C ASP A 302 8.61 -12.87 -25.78
N GLU A 303 9.75 -12.28 -25.54
CA GLU A 303 10.99 -12.93 -25.11
C GLU A 303 11.33 -12.59 -23.66
N THR A 304 10.34 -12.10 -22.87
CA THR A 304 10.46 -11.76 -21.47
C THR A 304 10.80 -13.01 -20.64
N SER A 305 11.79 -12.91 -19.79
CA SER A 305 12.17 -13.98 -18.87
C SER A 305 12.82 -13.43 -17.60
N GLY A 306 12.95 -14.23 -16.56
CA GLY A 306 13.64 -13.86 -15.33
C GLY A 306 15.14 -13.52 -15.56
N ARG A 307 15.73 -13.88 -16.70
CA ARG A 307 17.12 -13.55 -17.05
C ARG A 307 17.23 -12.29 -17.89
N THR A 308 16.29 -12.09 -18.84
CA THR A 308 16.33 -10.96 -19.78
C THR A 308 15.60 -9.73 -19.26
N GLY A 309 14.75 -9.89 -18.25
CA GLY A 309 13.78 -8.85 -17.89
C GLY A 309 12.71 -8.70 -18.97
N GLN A 310 12.02 -7.58 -18.99
CA GLN A 310 11.02 -7.24 -20.01
C GLN A 310 11.67 -7.18 -21.40
N ARG A 311 11.16 -7.97 -22.35
CA ARG A 311 11.67 -8.02 -23.72
C ARG A 311 10.55 -8.35 -24.71
N LEU A 312 9.79 -7.34 -25.13
CA LEU A 312 8.80 -7.48 -26.19
C LEU A 312 9.44 -7.06 -27.52
N VAL A 313 9.56 -8.00 -28.45
CA VAL A 313 10.22 -7.82 -29.74
C VAL A 313 9.19 -7.63 -30.84
N ILE A 314 9.18 -6.47 -31.48
CA ILE A 314 8.34 -6.13 -32.62
C ILE A 314 9.19 -6.17 -33.88
N VAL A 315 8.98 -7.20 -34.70
CA VAL A 315 9.75 -7.43 -35.93
C VAL A 315 9.16 -6.59 -37.06
N LEU A 316 10.01 -5.79 -37.74
CA LEU A 316 9.57 -4.92 -38.81
C LEU A 316 9.61 -5.62 -40.19
N LYS A 317 8.80 -5.15 -41.13
CA LYS A 317 8.93 -5.48 -42.55
C LYS A 317 10.19 -4.88 -43.13
N ARG A 318 10.73 -5.47 -44.20
CA ARG A 318 12.04 -5.06 -44.77
C ARG A 318 12.09 -3.61 -45.25
N ASP A 319 10.96 -3.09 -45.71
CA ASP A 319 10.76 -1.74 -46.24
C ASP A 319 10.28 -0.73 -45.20
N ALA A 320 10.12 -1.17 -43.95
CA ALA A 320 9.61 -0.33 -42.89
C ALA A 320 10.70 0.58 -42.29
N VAL A 321 10.39 1.85 -42.11
CA VAL A 321 11.24 2.82 -41.39
C VAL A 321 10.95 2.72 -39.90
N ALA A 322 11.89 2.20 -39.12
CA ALA A 322 11.72 1.93 -37.69
C ALA A 322 11.18 3.14 -36.90
N ARG A 323 11.69 4.33 -37.16
CA ARG A 323 11.27 5.57 -36.48
C ARG A 323 9.82 5.94 -36.76
N VAL A 324 9.32 5.70 -37.99
CA VAL A 324 7.93 5.95 -38.36
C VAL A 324 7.00 4.98 -37.66
N VAL A 325 7.35 3.68 -37.69
CA VAL A 325 6.58 2.64 -37.01
C VAL A 325 6.53 2.90 -35.50
N LEU A 326 7.66 3.24 -34.88
CA LEU A 326 7.74 3.56 -33.46
C LEU A 326 6.86 4.77 -33.07
N ASN A 327 6.87 5.84 -33.86
CA ASN A 327 6.02 7.00 -33.61
C ASN A 327 4.52 6.67 -33.70
N ASN A 328 4.14 5.80 -34.66
CA ASN A 328 2.75 5.33 -34.75
C ASN A 328 2.37 4.43 -33.58
N LEU A 329 3.28 3.58 -33.11
CA LEU A 329 3.08 2.77 -31.91
C LEU A 329 2.85 3.64 -30.67
N TYR A 330 3.65 4.67 -30.44
CA TYR A 330 3.45 5.62 -29.34
C TYR A 330 2.12 6.36 -29.43
N ARG A 331 1.63 6.64 -30.63
CA ARG A 331 0.38 7.37 -30.83
C ARG A 331 -0.87 6.51 -30.65
N HIS A 332 -0.80 5.23 -30.97
CA HIS A 332 -1.98 4.36 -31.07
C HIS A 332 -2.02 3.24 -30.02
N THR A 333 -0.98 3.10 -29.21
CA THR A 333 -0.88 2.02 -28.23
C THR A 333 -0.37 2.51 -26.87
N GLN A 334 -0.46 1.66 -25.87
CA GLN A 334 0.04 1.93 -24.50
C GLN A 334 1.57 1.92 -24.37
N LEU A 335 2.33 1.88 -25.47
CA LEU A 335 3.75 2.21 -25.42
C LEU A 335 4.00 3.66 -25.00
N GLN A 336 3.00 4.51 -25.11
CA GLN A 336 2.93 5.78 -24.42
C GLN A 336 1.58 5.88 -23.73
N GLU A 337 1.60 6.12 -22.42
CA GLU A 337 0.39 6.14 -21.58
C GLU A 337 0.47 7.30 -20.57
N ASN A 338 -0.69 7.81 -20.17
CA ASN A 338 -0.79 8.85 -19.16
C ASN A 338 -1.18 8.25 -17.82
N PHE A 339 -0.33 8.44 -16.81
CA PHE A 339 -0.70 8.17 -15.43
C PHE A 339 -1.48 9.37 -14.89
N SER A 340 -2.78 9.17 -14.69
CA SER A 340 -3.66 10.20 -14.13
C SER A 340 -3.55 10.21 -12.61
N ALA A 341 -2.63 11.02 -12.08
CA ALA A 341 -2.45 11.16 -10.64
C ALA A 341 -3.68 11.83 -10.01
N ASN A 342 -4.21 11.20 -8.96
CA ASN A 342 -5.21 11.74 -8.04
C ASN A 342 -4.79 11.37 -6.62
N MET A 343 -4.18 12.33 -5.94
CA MET A 343 -3.51 12.12 -4.65
C MET A 343 -4.51 12.26 -3.49
N LEU A 344 -5.50 11.37 -3.47
CA LEU A 344 -6.57 11.30 -2.49
C LEU A 344 -6.23 10.29 -1.39
N ALA A 345 -6.27 10.70 -0.13
CA ALA A 345 -6.04 9.86 1.04
C ALA A 345 -6.98 10.23 2.19
N LEU A 346 -7.06 9.35 3.18
CA LEU A 346 -7.79 9.63 4.42
C LEU A 346 -6.89 10.42 5.37
N VAL A 347 -7.37 11.58 5.80
CA VAL A 347 -6.80 12.39 6.89
C VAL A 347 -7.82 12.42 8.00
N ASP A 348 -7.52 11.81 9.13
CA ASP A 348 -8.44 11.65 10.27
C ASP A 348 -9.80 11.06 9.85
N GLY A 349 -9.77 10.04 9.01
CA GLY A 349 -10.96 9.36 8.48
C GLY A 349 -11.73 10.13 7.39
N VAL A 350 -11.27 11.34 7.00
CA VAL A 350 -11.92 12.17 5.98
C VAL A 350 -11.13 12.12 4.68
N PRO A 351 -11.75 11.79 3.52
CA PRO A 351 -11.08 11.83 2.23
C PRO A 351 -10.64 13.24 1.85
N ARG A 352 -9.36 13.43 1.57
CA ARG A 352 -8.79 14.72 1.12
C ARG A 352 -7.83 14.52 -0.04
N THR A 353 -7.94 15.36 -1.06
CA THR A 353 -6.91 15.48 -2.09
C THR A 353 -5.81 16.38 -1.55
N LEU A 354 -4.59 15.85 -1.49
CA LEU A 354 -3.46 16.53 -0.87
C LEU A 354 -2.39 16.89 -1.90
N SER A 355 -1.73 18.01 -1.68
CA SER A 355 -0.46 18.38 -2.31
C SER A 355 0.70 17.61 -1.67
N LEU A 356 1.88 17.64 -2.28
CA LEU A 356 3.04 16.88 -1.81
C LEU A 356 3.47 17.26 -0.38
N ASP A 357 3.44 18.56 -0.05
CA ASP A 357 3.71 19.07 1.30
C ASP A 357 2.71 18.53 2.33
N GLY A 358 1.43 18.41 1.93
CA GLY A 358 0.39 17.83 2.78
C GLY A 358 0.69 16.38 3.17
N PHE A 359 1.19 15.55 2.24
CA PHE A 359 1.59 14.17 2.57
C PHE A 359 2.77 14.12 3.54
N ILE A 360 3.80 14.92 3.30
CA ILE A 360 4.99 14.96 4.16
C ILE A 360 4.63 15.47 5.55
N SER A 361 3.86 16.56 5.65
CA SER A 361 3.46 17.15 6.92
C SER A 361 2.63 16.20 7.78
N ASN A 362 1.63 15.52 7.19
CA ASN A 362 0.82 14.54 7.92
C ASN A 362 1.67 13.36 8.42
N TRP A 363 2.56 12.83 7.58
CA TRP A 363 3.43 11.74 7.99
C TRP A 363 4.43 12.18 9.08
N VAL A 364 5.04 13.36 8.97
CA VAL A 364 5.95 13.91 9.99
C VAL A 364 5.22 14.08 11.32
N SER A 365 4.01 14.64 11.31
CA SER A 365 3.19 14.79 12.52
C SER A 365 2.91 13.44 13.17
N HIS A 366 2.55 12.42 12.39
CA HIS A 366 2.36 11.05 12.87
C HIS A 366 3.65 10.48 13.48
N GLN A 367 4.82 10.69 12.87
CA GLN A 367 6.09 10.23 13.43
C GLN A 367 6.44 10.90 14.75
N ILE A 368 6.16 12.18 14.90
CA ILE A 368 6.36 12.90 16.18
C ILE A 368 5.46 12.27 17.25
N GLU A 369 4.21 12.02 16.96
CA GLU A 369 3.28 11.36 17.89
C GLU A 369 3.78 9.96 18.30
N VAL A 370 4.15 9.12 17.32
CA VAL A 370 4.70 7.78 17.56
C VAL A 370 5.94 7.83 18.49
N ILE A 371 6.85 8.77 18.25
CA ILE A 371 8.07 8.93 19.05
C ILE A 371 7.74 9.39 20.47
N VAL A 372 6.83 10.34 20.63
CA VAL A 372 6.38 10.82 21.95
C VAL A 372 5.72 9.70 22.74
N ARG A 373 4.77 8.98 22.14
CA ARG A 373 4.08 7.86 22.78
C ARG A 373 5.06 6.76 23.18
N ARG A 374 5.96 6.34 22.28
CA ARG A 374 7.03 5.37 22.57
C ARG A 374 7.90 5.81 23.74
N THR A 375 8.32 7.07 23.75
CA THR A 375 9.20 7.58 24.82
C THR A 375 8.48 7.63 26.14
N THR A 376 7.21 7.99 26.16
CA THR A 376 6.35 7.97 27.35
C THR A 376 6.20 6.55 27.89
N PHE A 377 5.96 5.56 27.05
CA PHE A 377 5.89 4.15 27.43
C PHE A 377 7.20 3.68 28.06
N ARG A 378 8.33 3.97 27.41
CA ARG A 378 9.66 3.57 27.94
C ARG A 378 9.99 4.27 29.24
N LEU A 379 9.63 5.57 29.40
CA LEU A 379 9.79 6.30 30.65
C LEU A 379 9.00 5.64 31.78
N LYS A 380 7.71 5.36 31.57
CA LYS A 380 6.84 4.66 32.53
C LYS A 380 7.47 3.34 32.98
N LYS A 381 7.93 2.51 32.04
CA LYS A 381 8.59 1.23 32.35
C LYS A 381 9.89 1.40 33.14
N ALA A 382 10.68 2.42 32.82
CA ALA A 382 11.91 2.72 33.55
C ALA A 382 11.62 3.21 34.99
N GLU A 383 10.58 4.04 35.17
CA GLU A 383 10.15 4.52 36.49
C GLU A 383 9.61 3.38 37.37
N GLU A 384 8.76 2.49 36.80
CA GLU A 384 8.29 1.28 37.47
C GLU A 384 9.47 0.41 37.96
N ARG A 385 10.47 0.20 37.09
CA ARG A 385 11.66 -0.56 37.43
C ARG A 385 12.50 0.14 38.50
N ALA A 386 12.68 1.45 38.37
CA ALA A 386 13.41 2.25 39.37
C ALA A 386 12.73 2.24 40.75
N HIS A 387 11.40 2.26 40.78
CA HIS A 387 10.62 2.15 42.01
C HIS A 387 10.92 0.83 42.74
N ILE A 388 10.86 -0.32 42.05
CA ILE A 388 11.17 -1.64 42.60
C ILE A 388 12.63 -1.70 43.11
N LEU A 389 13.59 -1.17 42.34
CA LEU A 389 15.00 -1.18 42.75
C LEU A 389 15.25 -0.32 44.00
N ARG A 390 14.59 0.85 44.10
CA ARG A 390 14.65 1.70 45.31
C ARG A 390 14.07 0.98 46.54
N ALA A 391 12.98 0.20 46.35
CA ALA A 391 12.39 -0.60 47.40
C ALA A 391 13.39 -1.70 47.88
N TYR A 392 14.08 -2.37 46.95
CA TYR A 392 15.12 -3.35 47.32
C TYR A 392 16.28 -2.71 48.10
N LEU A 393 16.77 -1.53 47.72
CA LEU A 393 17.80 -0.83 48.45
C LEU A 393 17.35 -0.51 49.89
N LYS A 394 16.14 0.02 50.08
CA LYS A 394 15.55 0.24 51.41
C LYS A 394 15.43 -1.05 52.23
N ALA A 395 15.03 -2.17 51.62
CA ALA A 395 14.94 -3.45 52.26
C ALA A 395 16.31 -3.99 52.70
N LEU A 396 17.36 -3.80 51.91
CA LEU A 396 18.71 -4.17 52.23
C LEU A 396 19.28 -3.32 53.38
N ASP A 397 19.00 -2.02 53.43
CA ASP A 397 19.43 -1.12 54.50
C ASP A 397 18.73 -1.47 55.84
N ALA A 398 17.55 -2.06 55.80
CA ALA A 398 16.77 -2.46 56.96
C ALA A 398 16.49 -3.97 57.04
N LEU A 399 17.47 -4.78 56.65
CA LEU A 399 17.31 -6.23 56.43
C LEU A 399 16.74 -6.98 57.67
N ASP A 400 17.24 -6.68 58.87
CA ASP A 400 16.75 -7.30 60.09
C ASP A 400 15.30 -6.97 60.40
N ALA A 401 14.87 -5.73 60.13
CA ALA A 401 13.49 -5.31 60.30
C ALA A 401 12.56 -6.00 59.29
N VAL A 402 13.02 -6.13 58.05
CA VAL A 402 12.27 -6.84 56.98
C VAL A 402 12.08 -8.29 57.29
N ILE A 403 13.16 -8.98 57.78
CA ILE A 403 13.09 -10.39 58.20
C ILE A 403 12.12 -10.55 59.38
N ALA A 404 12.18 -9.67 60.38
CA ALA A 404 11.27 -9.70 61.51
C ALA A 404 9.80 -9.49 61.08
N LEU A 405 9.52 -8.57 60.13
CA LEU A 405 8.20 -8.33 59.59
C LEU A 405 7.65 -9.55 58.86
N ILE A 406 8.42 -10.15 57.96
CA ILE A 406 8.04 -11.35 57.21
C ILE A 406 7.73 -12.51 58.15
N ARG A 407 8.56 -12.73 59.20
CA ARG A 407 8.33 -13.79 60.18
C ARG A 407 7.09 -13.58 61.07
N LYS A 408 6.66 -12.32 61.22
CA LYS A 408 5.50 -11.94 62.05
C LYS A 408 4.19 -11.93 61.24
N SER A 409 4.28 -11.88 59.94
CA SER A 409 3.10 -11.80 59.06
C SER A 409 2.53 -13.15 58.73
N ASP A 410 1.21 -13.31 58.71
CA ASP A 410 0.50 -14.56 58.46
C ASP A 410 0.46 -14.95 56.98
N SER A 411 0.73 -14.01 56.08
CA SER A 411 0.78 -14.22 54.60
C SER A 411 1.74 -13.26 53.91
N ALA A 412 2.13 -13.58 52.68
CA ALA A 412 2.96 -12.71 51.87
C ALA A 412 2.31 -11.35 51.56
N ASP A 413 0.96 -11.32 51.46
CA ASP A 413 0.19 -10.08 51.21
C ASP A 413 0.09 -9.22 52.48
N ALA A 414 0.23 -9.79 53.66
CA ALA A 414 0.22 -9.10 54.95
C ALA A 414 1.57 -8.54 55.36
N ALA A 415 2.67 -9.02 54.74
CA ALA A 415 4.05 -8.57 54.96
C ALA A 415 4.43 -7.40 54.09
#